data_f03975c805f776a425379aaed30efa88
#
_entry.id   f03975c805f776a425379aaed30efa88
#
_cell.length_a   1.000
_cell.length_b   1.000
_cell.length_c   1.000
_cell.angle_alpha   90.00
_cell.angle_beta   90.00
_cell.angle_gamma   90.00
#
_symmetry.space_group_name_H-M   'P 1'
#
loop_
_entity.id
_entity.type
_entity.pdbx_description
1 polymer ?
#
loop_
_entity_poly.entity_id
_entity_poly.type
_entity_poly.pdbx_seq_one_letter_code
_entity_poly.pdbx_strand_id
1 'polypeptide(L)'
;MNLYMAGIDFQCANLAVREPVSLVQGQVEALLPKIRAFDGVLGCVLLATCNRTELYLHTAHNKVDPLFVLTQAIGVAYDIYTPIAVVRKNEDTVRHLMEVASGLQSQIFGDDQILSQVRAAIATSRKLNCADNVLHTLFRHAVTGGKRVKTETRLIGVPTSAAHRGVEMAKELLGSLQIGRAHV
;
A
#
# COMPACT_ATOMS: atom_id res chain seq x y z
N MET A 1 9.91 -9.72 -18.18
CA MET A 1 9.92 -8.68 -17.12
C MET A 1 9.57 -9.38 -15.82
N ASN A 2 10.35 -9.18 -14.77
CA ASN A 2 10.14 -9.88 -13.50
C ASN A 2 9.69 -8.86 -12.45
N LEU A 3 8.38 -8.65 -12.38
CA LEU A 3 7.74 -7.82 -11.36
C LEU A 3 7.17 -8.71 -10.27
N TYR A 4 7.36 -8.29 -9.02
CA TYR A 4 6.84 -9.00 -7.86
C TYR A 4 6.22 -8.02 -6.87
N MET A 5 5.22 -8.51 -6.14
CA MET A 5 4.74 -7.89 -4.91
C MET A 5 4.67 -8.96 -3.83
N ALA A 6 5.15 -8.63 -2.64
CA ALA A 6 4.83 -9.37 -1.42
C ALA A 6 4.27 -8.40 -0.40
N GLY A 7 3.21 -8.79 0.27
CA GLY A 7 2.54 -7.91 1.22
C GLY A 7 1.76 -8.63 2.30
N ILE A 8 1.58 -7.92 3.39
CA ILE A 8 0.71 -8.28 4.50
C ILE A 8 -0.28 -7.14 4.68
N ASP A 9 -1.58 -7.43 4.59
CA ASP A 9 -2.63 -6.45 4.70
C ASP A 9 -3.74 -6.88 5.68
N PHE A 10 -4.75 -6.02 5.84
CA PHE A 10 -5.88 -6.26 6.76
C PHE A 10 -6.77 -7.44 6.33
N GLN A 11 -6.71 -7.88 5.08
CA GLN A 11 -7.50 -9.02 4.57
C GLN A 11 -6.84 -10.35 4.95
N CYS A 12 -5.51 -10.40 4.97
CA CYS A 12 -4.77 -11.63 5.22
C CYS A 12 -4.32 -11.79 6.68
N ALA A 13 -4.29 -10.72 7.48
CA ALA A 13 -3.80 -10.76 8.86
C ALA A 13 -4.52 -9.77 9.79
N ASN A 14 -4.77 -10.17 11.04
CA ASN A 14 -5.27 -9.28 12.07
C ASN A 14 -4.20 -8.27 12.54
N LEU A 15 -4.60 -7.31 13.38
CA LEU A 15 -3.73 -6.23 13.81
C LEU A 15 -2.47 -6.73 14.55
N ALA A 16 -2.60 -7.69 15.44
CA ALA A 16 -1.47 -8.22 16.22
C ALA A 16 -0.38 -8.87 15.34
N VAL A 17 -0.79 -9.48 14.23
CA VAL A 17 0.14 -10.08 13.25
C VAL A 17 0.74 -9.02 12.31
N ARG A 18 0.00 -7.96 12.00
CA ARG A 18 0.47 -6.86 11.14
C ARG A 18 1.39 -5.87 11.86
N GLU A 19 1.21 -5.68 13.17
CA GLU A 19 1.96 -4.69 13.95
C GLU A 19 3.49 -4.84 13.83
N PRO A 20 4.09 -6.05 13.92
CA PRO A 20 5.54 -6.21 13.77
C PRO A 20 6.10 -5.83 12.40
N VAL A 21 5.25 -5.81 11.36
CA VAL A 21 5.64 -5.42 9.99
C VAL A 21 5.13 -4.03 9.61
N SER A 22 4.44 -3.33 10.50
CA SER A 22 4.04 -1.94 10.30
C SER A 22 5.26 -1.03 10.34
N LEU A 23 5.35 -0.12 9.37
CA LEU A 23 6.52 0.73 9.19
C LEU A 23 6.12 2.20 9.18
N VAL A 24 6.84 3.01 9.94
CA VAL A 24 6.76 4.47 9.83
C VAL A 24 7.72 4.98 8.75
N GLN A 25 7.52 6.21 8.29
CA GLN A 25 8.25 6.79 7.16
C GLN A 25 9.79 6.68 7.30
N GLY A 26 10.35 6.97 8.47
CA GLY A 26 11.80 6.87 8.70
C GLY A 26 12.34 5.43 8.58
N GLN A 27 11.54 4.43 8.97
CA GLN A 27 11.89 3.01 8.80
C GLN A 27 11.85 2.64 7.31
N VAL A 28 10.83 3.07 6.56
CA VAL A 28 10.74 2.86 5.10
C VAL A 28 11.98 3.41 4.42
N GLU A 29 12.39 4.64 4.75
CA GLU A 29 13.58 5.28 4.17
C GLU A 29 14.87 4.53 4.51
N ALA A 30 15.00 3.99 5.72
CA ALA A 30 16.16 3.19 6.14
C ALA A 30 16.21 1.79 5.51
N LEU A 31 15.04 1.21 5.17
CA LEU A 31 14.95 -0.15 4.61
C LEU A 31 15.15 -0.17 3.10
N LEU A 32 14.70 0.84 2.37
CA LEU A 32 14.76 0.87 0.91
C LEU A 32 16.19 0.63 0.34
N PRO A 33 17.26 1.27 0.83
CA PRO A 33 18.62 0.98 0.35
C PRO A 33 19.07 -0.46 0.67
N LYS A 34 18.67 -1.01 1.82
CA LYS A 34 18.98 -2.40 2.20
C LYS A 34 18.28 -3.37 1.24
N ILE A 35 17.00 -3.16 0.95
CA ILE A 35 16.23 -3.95 -0.02
C ILE A 35 16.85 -3.86 -1.41
N ARG A 36 17.24 -2.65 -1.84
CA ARG A 36 17.87 -2.44 -3.15
C ARG A 36 19.22 -3.18 -3.30
N ALA A 37 19.91 -3.42 -2.19
CA ALA A 37 21.20 -4.13 -2.18
C ALA A 37 21.09 -5.67 -2.25
N PHE A 38 19.87 -6.24 -2.14
CA PHE A 38 19.70 -7.68 -2.34
C PHE A 38 20.08 -8.09 -3.79
N ASP A 39 20.72 -9.23 -3.90
CA ASP A 39 21.12 -9.77 -5.21
C ASP A 39 19.91 -9.95 -6.13
N GLY A 40 20.05 -9.53 -7.37
CA GLY A 40 19.01 -9.58 -8.38
C GLY A 40 17.91 -8.51 -8.26
N VAL A 41 17.90 -7.62 -7.26
CA VAL A 41 16.96 -6.51 -7.16
C VAL A 41 17.42 -5.32 -8.00
N LEU A 42 16.68 -4.98 -9.06
CA LEU A 42 16.93 -3.85 -9.94
C LEU A 42 16.24 -2.57 -9.47
N GLY A 43 15.12 -2.72 -8.77
CA GLY A 43 14.37 -1.63 -8.20
C GLY A 43 13.41 -2.13 -7.12
N CYS A 44 13.09 -1.25 -6.16
CA CYS A 44 12.13 -1.54 -5.11
C CYS A 44 11.30 -0.32 -4.72
N VAL A 45 10.05 -0.56 -4.31
CA VAL A 45 9.16 0.43 -3.68
C VAL A 45 8.48 -0.24 -2.49
N LEU A 46 8.46 0.44 -1.35
CA LEU A 46 7.81 -0.03 -0.13
C LEU A 46 6.60 0.87 0.15
N LEU A 47 5.40 0.30 0.08
CA LEU A 47 4.14 0.95 0.42
C LEU A 47 3.72 0.50 1.81
N ALA A 48 3.84 1.39 2.79
CA ALA A 48 3.45 1.14 4.17
C ALA A 48 2.35 2.13 4.60
N THR A 49 1.26 1.58 5.12
CA THR A 49 0.10 2.32 5.65
C THR A 49 -0.36 1.64 6.95
N CYS A 50 -1.38 2.16 7.63
CA CYS A 50 -1.98 1.49 8.80
C CYS A 50 -2.59 0.11 8.47
N ASN A 51 -2.96 -0.12 7.19
CA ASN A 51 -3.68 -1.32 6.78
C ASN A 51 -2.88 -2.29 5.92
N ARG A 52 -1.68 -1.90 5.46
CA ARG A 52 -0.84 -2.75 4.60
C ARG A 52 0.63 -2.38 4.65
N THR A 53 1.48 -3.39 4.51
CA THR A 53 2.89 -3.24 4.18
C THR A 53 3.17 -4.11 2.95
N GLU A 54 3.48 -3.47 1.83
CA GLU A 54 3.67 -4.13 0.53
C GLU A 54 5.01 -3.72 -0.07
N LEU A 55 5.82 -4.71 -0.44
CA LEU A 55 7.07 -4.53 -1.18
C LEU A 55 6.83 -4.85 -2.65
N TYR A 56 7.13 -3.90 -3.51
CA TYR A 56 7.14 -4.05 -4.97
C TYR A 56 8.58 -4.12 -5.46
N LEU A 57 8.90 -5.14 -6.23
CA LEU A 57 10.24 -5.38 -6.78
C LEU A 57 10.21 -5.48 -8.30
N HIS A 58 11.22 -4.89 -8.94
CA HIS A 58 11.68 -5.28 -10.27
C HIS A 58 13.00 -6.02 -10.12
N THR A 59 13.10 -7.21 -10.73
CA THR A 59 14.26 -8.09 -10.53
C THR A 59 14.89 -8.51 -11.85
N ALA A 60 16.19 -8.81 -11.83
CA ALA A 60 16.94 -9.27 -12.99
C ALA A 60 16.53 -10.68 -13.43
N HIS A 61 16.08 -11.51 -12.50
CA HIS A 61 15.69 -12.90 -12.74
C HIS A 61 14.54 -13.33 -11.80
N ASN A 62 13.97 -14.49 -12.05
CA ASN A 62 12.80 -15.02 -11.33
C ASN A 62 13.13 -15.82 -10.05
N LYS A 63 14.37 -15.77 -9.59
CA LYS A 63 14.82 -16.49 -8.39
C LYS A 63 14.68 -15.68 -7.09
N VAL A 64 14.36 -14.39 -7.19
CA VAL A 64 14.18 -13.54 -6.02
C VAL A 64 12.83 -13.85 -5.37
N ASP A 65 12.85 -14.21 -4.10
CA ASP A 65 11.63 -14.34 -3.28
C ASP A 65 11.32 -12.99 -2.63
N PRO A 66 10.25 -12.30 -3.04
CA PRO A 66 9.92 -10.97 -2.54
C PRO A 66 9.51 -10.98 -1.06
N LEU A 67 8.92 -12.07 -0.57
CA LEU A 67 8.57 -12.19 0.85
C LEU A 67 9.81 -12.37 1.72
N PHE A 68 10.76 -13.20 1.27
CA PHE A 68 12.04 -13.35 1.95
C PHE A 68 12.77 -12.00 2.04
N VAL A 69 12.85 -11.24 0.94
CA VAL A 69 13.47 -9.91 0.94
C VAL A 69 12.77 -8.97 1.93
N LEU A 70 11.43 -8.95 1.96
CA LEU A 70 10.67 -8.10 2.86
C LEU A 70 10.93 -8.46 4.34
N THR A 71 10.79 -9.74 4.68
CA THR A 71 10.95 -10.21 6.07
C THR A 71 12.36 -10.04 6.59
N GLN A 72 13.38 -10.34 5.76
CA GLN A 72 14.78 -10.11 6.11
C GLN A 72 15.11 -8.63 6.30
N ALA A 73 14.58 -7.76 5.43
CA ALA A 73 14.80 -6.32 5.56
C ALA A 73 14.20 -5.76 6.85
N ILE A 74 12.98 -6.18 7.21
CA ILE A 74 12.30 -5.75 8.44
C ILE A 74 12.92 -6.38 9.69
N GLY A 75 13.46 -7.61 9.58
CA GLY A 75 14.02 -8.37 10.70
C GLY A 75 12.99 -9.23 11.41
N VAL A 76 11.99 -9.76 10.68
CA VAL A 76 10.96 -10.69 11.20
C VAL A 76 11.14 -12.09 10.62
N ALA A 77 10.58 -13.08 11.30
CA ALA A 77 10.71 -14.49 10.90
C ALA A 77 9.88 -14.79 9.63
N TYR A 78 10.56 -15.25 8.58
CA TYR A 78 9.95 -15.58 7.29
C TYR A 78 8.82 -16.60 7.42
N ASP A 79 9.02 -17.66 8.20
CA ASP A 79 8.07 -18.78 8.33
C ASP A 79 6.72 -18.34 8.95
N ILE A 80 6.73 -17.29 9.77
CA ILE A 80 5.50 -16.75 10.38
C ILE A 80 4.62 -16.11 9.29
N TYR A 81 5.22 -15.47 8.29
CA TYR A 81 4.49 -14.73 7.27
C TYR A 81 4.20 -15.53 6.00
N THR A 82 4.92 -16.62 5.74
CA THR A 82 4.72 -17.48 4.57
C THR A 82 3.27 -17.94 4.38
N PRO A 83 2.54 -18.41 5.43
CA PRO A 83 1.17 -18.89 5.26
C PRO A 83 0.12 -17.78 5.07
N ILE A 84 0.47 -16.53 5.36
CA ILE A 84 -0.49 -15.41 5.39
C ILE A 84 -0.19 -14.31 4.39
N ALA A 85 1.07 -14.16 3.97
CA ALA A 85 1.46 -13.12 3.04
C ALA A 85 0.89 -13.37 1.64
N VAL A 86 0.52 -12.28 0.98
CA VAL A 86 0.12 -12.31 -0.43
C VAL A 86 1.33 -12.04 -1.29
N VAL A 87 1.63 -12.97 -2.21
CA VAL A 87 2.69 -12.81 -3.22
C VAL A 87 2.06 -12.78 -4.61
N ARG A 88 2.41 -11.79 -5.42
CA ARG A 88 1.93 -11.62 -6.78
C ARG A 88 3.10 -11.45 -7.75
N LYS A 89 2.87 -11.83 -9.01
CA LYS A 89 3.90 -11.79 -10.07
C LYS A 89 3.36 -11.12 -11.32
N ASN A 90 4.21 -10.36 -11.97
CA ASN A 90 3.99 -9.75 -13.29
C ASN A 90 2.62 -9.05 -13.42
N GLU A 91 1.71 -9.55 -14.23
CA GLU A 91 0.40 -8.95 -14.49
C GLU A 91 -0.46 -8.82 -13.23
N ASP A 92 -0.41 -9.81 -12.34
CA ASP A 92 -1.15 -9.77 -11.08
C ASP A 92 -0.60 -8.68 -10.14
N THR A 93 0.72 -8.43 -10.18
CA THR A 93 1.34 -7.29 -9.47
C THR A 93 0.83 -5.96 -10.03
N VAL A 94 0.76 -5.83 -11.35
CA VAL A 94 0.25 -4.63 -12.02
C VAL A 94 -1.21 -4.40 -11.65
N ARG A 95 -2.05 -5.43 -11.79
CA ARG A 95 -3.48 -5.38 -11.47
C ARG A 95 -3.70 -4.97 -10.02
N HIS A 96 -3.02 -5.63 -9.09
CA HIS A 96 -3.12 -5.34 -7.66
C HIS A 96 -2.79 -3.88 -7.35
N LEU A 97 -1.67 -3.34 -7.88
CA LEU A 97 -1.31 -1.95 -7.65
C LEU A 97 -2.35 -0.96 -8.22
N MET A 98 -2.96 -1.27 -9.37
CA MET A 98 -4.06 -0.47 -9.94
C MET A 98 -5.28 -0.46 -9.01
N GLU A 99 -5.66 -1.63 -8.49
CA GLU A 99 -6.77 -1.78 -7.54
C GLU A 99 -6.50 -1.04 -6.23
N VAL A 100 -5.28 -1.16 -5.69
CA VAL A 100 -4.83 -0.42 -4.49
C VAL A 100 -4.90 1.09 -4.72
N ALA A 101 -4.32 1.59 -5.81
CA ALA A 101 -4.31 3.01 -6.12
C ALA A 101 -5.72 3.59 -6.37
N SER A 102 -6.67 2.74 -6.78
CA SER A 102 -8.08 3.11 -6.98
C SER A 102 -8.91 3.04 -5.69
N GLY A 103 -8.34 2.54 -4.58
CA GLY A 103 -9.05 2.36 -3.31
C GLY A 103 -9.95 1.12 -3.25
N LEU A 104 -9.91 0.24 -4.28
CA LEU A 104 -10.72 -0.98 -4.34
C LEU A 104 -10.27 -2.03 -3.34
N GLN A 105 -8.99 -1.99 -2.93
CA GLN A 105 -8.38 -2.86 -1.94
C GLN A 105 -8.26 -2.20 -0.56
N SER A 106 -8.92 -1.05 -0.33
CA SER A 106 -8.90 -0.37 0.95
C SER A 106 -9.96 -0.93 1.90
N GLN A 107 -9.69 -0.89 3.22
CA GLN A 107 -10.65 -1.31 4.24
C GLN A 107 -11.94 -0.48 4.19
N ILE A 108 -11.81 0.81 3.87
CA ILE A 108 -12.92 1.67 3.50
C ILE A 108 -12.89 1.77 1.98
N PHE A 109 -13.88 1.18 1.33
CA PHE A 109 -13.97 1.14 -0.13
C PHE A 109 -13.94 2.57 -0.71
N GLY A 110 -13.04 2.81 -1.67
CA GLY A 110 -12.89 4.12 -2.29
C GLY A 110 -12.06 5.13 -1.50
N ASP A 111 -11.30 4.70 -0.48
CA ASP A 111 -10.43 5.57 0.32
C ASP A 111 -9.55 6.48 -0.57
N ASP A 112 -9.61 7.79 -0.31
CA ASP A 112 -8.87 8.80 -1.07
C ASP A 112 -7.40 8.90 -0.65
N GLN A 113 -7.08 8.53 0.58
CA GLN A 113 -5.74 8.69 1.14
C GLN A 113 -4.74 7.74 0.46
N ILE A 114 -5.17 6.53 0.08
CA ILE A 114 -4.30 5.53 -0.52
C ILE A 114 -3.61 6.01 -1.80
N LEU A 115 -4.30 6.81 -2.62
CA LEU A 115 -3.73 7.36 -3.85
C LEU A 115 -2.54 8.29 -3.57
N SER A 116 -2.64 9.09 -2.51
CA SER A 116 -1.57 9.97 -2.05
C SER A 116 -0.41 9.16 -1.46
N GLN A 117 -0.71 8.07 -0.73
CA GLN A 117 0.29 7.17 -0.16
C GLN A 117 1.06 6.41 -1.25
N VAL A 118 0.38 5.91 -2.29
CA VAL A 118 1.03 5.28 -3.47
C VAL A 118 1.97 6.27 -4.17
N ARG A 119 1.55 7.54 -4.33
CA ARG A 119 2.40 8.59 -4.90
C ARG A 119 3.61 8.89 -4.01
N ALA A 120 3.42 8.98 -2.70
CA ALA A 120 4.50 9.22 -1.75
C ALA A 120 5.51 8.06 -1.74
N ALA A 121 5.06 6.81 -1.78
CA ALA A 121 5.92 5.63 -1.79
C ALA A 121 6.91 5.64 -2.96
N ILE A 122 6.42 5.87 -4.20
CA ILE A 122 7.33 5.94 -5.37
C ILE A 122 8.23 7.17 -5.32
N ALA A 123 7.75 8.31 -4.81
CA ALA A 123 8.56 9.53 -4.67
C ALA A 123 9.72 9.31 -3.70
N THR A 124 9.47 8.67 -2.55
CA THR A 124 10.49 8.29 -1.56
C THR A 124 11.53 7.35 -2.16
N SER A 125 11.08 6.27 -2.83
CA SER A 125 11.98 5.30 -3.46
C SER A 125 12.85 5.93 -4.55
N ARG A 126 12.32 6.87 -5.32
CA ARG A 126 13.08 7.62 -6.32
C ARG A 126 14.11 8.56 -5.69
N LYS A 127 13.71 9.31 -4.67
CA LYS A 127 14.61 10.20 -3.93
C LYS A 127 15.84 9.46 -3.41
N LEU A 128 15.67 8.20 -3.01
CA LEU A 128 16.72 7.34 -2.49
C LEU A 128 17.43 6.50 -3.58
N ASN A 129 17.15 6.72 -4.87
CA ASN A 129 17.67 5.94 -5.99
C ASN A 129 17.39 4.42 -5.89
N CYS A 130 16.28 4.05 -5.24
CA CYS A 130 15.87 2.66 -5.05
C CYS A 130 14.86 2.19 -6.10
N ALA A 131 14.09 3.09 -6.73
CA ALA A 131 13.17 2.75 -7.80
C ALA A 131 13.79 3.00 -9.18
N ASP A 132 13.70 2.01 -10.04
CA ASP A 132 14.10 2.10 -11.44
C ASP A 132 12.98 2.66 -12.35
N ASN A 133 13.25 2.77 -13.65
CA ASN A 133 12.28 3.30 -14.61
C ASN A 133 11.05 2.41 -14.80
N VAL A 134 11.17 1.10 -14.59
CA VAL A 134 10.06 0.16 -14.70
C VAL A 134 9.04 0.42 -13.58
N LEU A 135 9.50 0.43 -12.33
CA LEU A 135 8.64 0.74 -11.18
C LEU A 135 8.11 2.17 -11.23
N HIS A 136 8.95 3.14 -11.65
CA HIS A 136 8.47 4.51 -11.84
C HIS A 136 7.31 4.59 -12.83
N THR A 137 7.43 3.92 -13.98
CA THR A 137 6.38 3.90 -15.00
C THR A 137 5.12 3.20 -14.48
N LEU A 138 5.27 2.05 -13.82
CA LEU A 138 4.17 1.30 -13.23
C LEU A 138 3.38 2.15 -12.22
N PHE A 139 4.06 2.75 -11.24
CA PHE A 139 3.42 3.56 -10.22
C PHE A 139 2.78 4.84 -10.78
N ARG A 140 3.40 5.48 -11.77
CA ARG A 140 2.82 6.63 -12.46
C ARG A 140 1.50 6.26 -13.14
N HIS A 141 1.44 5.12 -13.83
CA HIS A 141 0.21 4.64 -14.45
C HIS A 141 -0.84 4.25 -13.41
N ALA A 142 -0.44 3.64 -12.30
CA ALA A 142 -1.34 3.32 -11.19
C ALA A 142 -1.98 4.60 -10.59
N VAL A 143 -1.19 5.63 -10.34
CA VAL A 143 -1.70 6.92 -9.85
C VAL A 143 -2.65 7.57 -10.87
N THR A 144 -2.30 7.53 -12.17
CA THR A 144 -3.17 8.08 -13.23
C THR A 144 -4.47 7.29 -13.34
N GLY A 145 -4.39 5.95 -13.35
CA GLY A 145 -5.56 5.06 -13.39
C GLY A 145 -6.47 5.25 -12.18
N GLY A 146 -5.90 5.30 -10.96
CA GLY A 146 -6.66 5.55 -9.74
C GLY A 146 -7.41 6.89 -9.75
N LYS A 147 -6.79 7.95 -10.29
CA LYS A 147 -7.49 9.24 -10.50
C LYS A 147 -8.66 9.10 -11.47
N ARG A 148 -8.45 8.42 -12.61
CA ARG A 148 -9.50 8.22 -13.61
C ARG A 148 -10.66 7.41 -13.04
N VAL A 149 -10.40 6.32 -12.32
CA VAL A 149 -11.45 5.54 -11.66
C VAL A 149 -12.28 6.44 -10.75
N LYS A 150 -11.65 7.31 -9.95
CA LYS A 150 -12.36 8.24 -9.07
C LYS A 150 -13.19 9.29 -9.81
N THR A 151 -12.71 9.80 -10.95
CA THR A 151 -13.41 10.85 -11.71
C THR A 151 -14.46 10.30 -12.70
N GLU A 152 -14.23 9.10 -13.25
CA GLU A 152 -15.06 8.50 -14.29
C GLU A 152 -16.10 7.52 -13.73
N THR A 153 -16.06 7.22 -12.42
CA THR A 153 -17.00 6.31 -11.76
C THR A 153 -17.71 7.00 -10.59
N ARG A 154 -18.79 6.39 -10.09
CA ARG A 154 -19.55 6.89 -8.92
C ARG A 154 -18.89 6.59 -7.57
N LEU A 155 -17.62 6.21 -7.56
CA LEU A 155 -16.83 6.05 -6.32
C LEU A 155 -16.69 7.37 -5.53
N ILE A 156 -16.82 8.53 -6.21
CA ILE A 156 -16.92 9.84 -5.57
C ILE A 156 -18.34 9.98 -4.99
N GLY A 157 -18.53 9.79 -3.73
CA GLY A 157 -19.83 9.90 -3.07
C GLY A 157 -20.06 8.82 -2.01
N VAL A 158 -19.18 7.85 -1.97
CA VAL A 158 -19.11 6.92 -0.84
C VAL A 158 -18.29 7.59 0.28
N PRO A 159 -18.70 7.52 1.56
CA PRO A 159 -17.90 8.02 2.68
C PRO A 159 -16.51 7.38 2.66
N THR A 160 -15.49 8.20 2.39
CA THR A 160 -14.12 7.73 2.09
C THR A 160 -13.18 7.80 3.29
N SER A 161 -13.67 8.24 4.45
CA SER A 161 -12.89 8.25 5.69
C SER A 161 -13.64 7.63 6.85
N ALA A 162 -12.91 7.04 7.81
CA ALA A 162 -13.50 6.51 9.05
C ALA A 162 -14.29 7.57 9.82
N ALA A 163 -13.82 8.81 9.84
CA ALA A 163 -14.50 9.93 10.47
C ALA A 163 -15.84 10.24 9.78
N HIS A 164 -15.86 10.30 8.45
CA HIS A 164 -17.11 10.54 7.68
C HIS A 164 -18.09 9.39 7.90
N ARG A 165 -17.63 8.13 7.85
CA ARG A 165 -18.45 6.96 8.12
C ARG A 165 -19.01 6.96 9.54
N GLY A 166 -18.21 7.35 10.52
CA GLY A 166 -18.65 7.51 11.92
C GLY A 166 -19.75 8.57 12.07
N VAL A 167 -19.61 9.70 11.39
CA VAL A 167 -20.64 10.77 11.39
C VAL A 167 -21.94 10.28 10.73
N GLU A 168 -21.86 9.54 9.62
CA GLU A 168 -23.07 8.99 8.98
C GLU A 168 -23.76 7.95 9.85
N MET A 169 -23.01 7.01 10.43
CA MET A 169 -23.58 6.05 11.38
C MET A 169 -24.23 6.75 12.59
N ALA A 170 -23.60 7.80 13.10
CA ALA A 170 -24.17 8.58 14.19
C ALA A 170 -25.48 9.28 13.76
N LYS A 171 -25.56 9.82 12.53
CA LYS A 171 -26.81 10.38 11.98
C LYS A 171 -27.91 9.34 11.82
N GLU A 172 -27.55 8.15 11.31
CA GLU A 172 -28.50 7.02 11.17
C GLU A 172 -29.07 6.58 12.53
N LEU A 173 -28.24 6.53 13.58
CA LEU A 173 -28.62 6.11 14.91
C LEU A 173 -29.37 7.18 15.70
N LEU A 174 -29.02 8.45 15.55
CA LEU A 174 -29.53 9.56 16.36
C LEU A 174 -30.58 10.41 15.63
N GLY A 175 -30.86 10.14 14.35
CA GLY A 175 -31.83 10.85 13.52
C GLY A 175 -31.40 12.24 13.05
N SER A 176 -30.64 12.99 13.84
CA SER A 176 -29.99 14.24 13.43
C SER A 176 -28.84 14.60 14.35
N LEU A 177 -27.75 15.12 13.77
CA LEU A 177 -26.65 15.69 14.52
C LEU A 177 -26.74 17.22 14.45
N GLN A 178 -27.45 17.86 15.41
CA GLN A 178 -27.32 19.30 15.60
C GLN A 178 -26.04 19.55 16.42
N ILE A 179 -25.00 20.02 15.75
CA ILE A 179 -23.79 20.48 16.42
C ILE A 179 -24.07 21.92 16.89
N GLY A 180 -24.34 22.09 18.19
CA GLY A 180 -24.39 23.39 18.82
C GLY A 180 -23.04 24.10 18.73
N ARG A 181 -23.02 25.43 18.62
CA ARG A 181 -21.80 26.22 18.76
C ARG A 181 -21.22 26.01 20.16
N ALA A 182 -20.04 25.42 20.24
CA ALA A 182 -19.24 25.53 21.46
C ALA A 182 -18.74 26.98 21.55
N HIS A 183 -19.23 27.74 22.55
CA HIS A 183 -18.57 28.97 22.95
C HIS A 183 -17.36 28.60 23.81
N VAL A 184 -16.16 28.81 23.27
CA VAL A 184 -14.92 28.81 24.01
C VAL A 184 -14.67 30.20 24.53
#